data_9ec27dd5b90208d89dae2d04db065278
#
_entry.id   9ec27dd5b90208d89dae2d04db065278
#
_cell.length_a   1.000
_cell.length_b   1.000
_cell.length_c   1.000
_cell.angle_alpha   90.00
_cell.angle_beta   90.00
_cell.angle_gamma   90.00
#
_symmetry.space_group_name_H-M   'P 1'
#
loop_
_entity.id
_entity.type
_entity.pdbx_description
1 polymer ?
#
loop_
_entity_poly.entity_id
_entity_poly.type
_entity_poly.pdbx_seq_one_letter_code
_entity_poly.pdbx_strand_id
1 'polypeptide(L)'
;MSTEASRKEAATLVRQFYDALSRGLMVEALNLVATDAVLRDEAGSESRGIGAIARSLLPYREPGALAVEQVEGEGPEVHVLFRTNKKPRRYRSSISVEKGRIQSVRLERTA
;
A
#
# COMPACT_ATOMS: atom_id res chain seq x y z
N MET A 1 -20.54 -17.49 -2.23
CA MET A 1 -19.52 -16.60 -1.68
C MET A 1 -20.04 -15.18 -1.67
N SER A 2 -20.01 -14.56 -0.50
CA SER A 2 -20.56 -13.22 -0.40
C SER A 2 -19.53 -12.19 -0.86
N THR A 3 -19.94 -11.32 -1.76
CA THR A 3 -19.13 -10.23 -2.27
C THR A 3 -18.68 -9.30 -1.14
N GLU A 4 -19.45 -9.21 -0.06
CA GLU A 4 -19.12 -8.39 1.10
C GLU A 4 -17.91 -8.91 1.87
N ALA A 5 -17.78 -10.24 2.01
CA ALA A 5 -16.63 -10.84 2.68
C ALA A 5 -15.33 -10.51 1.93
N SER A 6 -15.35 -10.60 0.59
CA SER A 6 -14.19 -10.27 -0.24
C SER A 6 -13.82 -8.79 -0.14
N ARG A 7 -14.82 -7.91 -0.07
CA ARG A 7 -14.60 -6.47 0.07
C ARG A 7 -13.96 -6.13 1.42
N LYS A 8 -14.44 -6.74 2.50
CA LYS A 8 -13.88 -6.53 3.84
C LYS A 8 -12.47 -7.07 3.93
N GLU A 9 -12.22 -8.23 3.30
CA GLU A 9 -10.89 -8.81 3.28
C GLU A 9 -9.88 -7.90 2.59
N ALA A 10 -10.24 -7.29 1.46
CA ALA A 10 -9.36 -6.37 0.76
C ALA A 10 -9.01 -5.16 1.63
N ALA A 11 -10.00 -4.52 2.24
CA ALA A 11 -9.77 -3.38 3.11
C ALA A 11 -8.92 -3.75 4.33
N THR A 12 -9.19 -4.91 4.94
CA THR A 12 -8.43 -5.40 6.09
C THR A 12 -6.98 -5.64 5.70
N LEU A 13 -6.74 -6.28 4.57
CA LEU A 13 -5.39 -6.56 4.08
C LEU A 13 -4.60 -5.27 3.84
N VAL A 14 -5.24 -4.30 3.22
CA VAL A 14 -4.62 -3.00 2.94
C VAL A 14 -4.28 -2.26 4.23
N ARG A 15 -5.17 -2.30 5.21
CA ARG A 15 -4.91 -1.71 6.54
C ARG A 15 -3.73 -2.38 7.22
N GLN A 16 -3.65 -3.70 7.16
CA GLN A 16 -2.52 -4.45 7.72
C GLN A 16 -1.21 -4.06 7.04
N PHE A 17 -1.23 -3.92 5.73
CA PHE A 17 -0.05 -3.52 4.96
C PHE A 17 0.45 -2.14 5.40
N TYR A 18 -0.42 -1.15 5.44
CA TYR A 18 -0.04 0.21 5.83
C TYR A 18 0.29 0.33 7.32
N ASP A 19 -0.37 -0.45 8.17
CA ASP A 19 -0.01 -0.52 9.59
C ASP A 19 1.43 -1.02 9.75
N ALA A 20 1.77 -2.08 9.05
CA ALA A 20 3.14 -2.61 9.07
C ALA A 20 4.14 -1.57 8.55
N LEU A 21 3.84 -0.89 7.46
CA LEU A 21 4.71 0.16 6.93
C LEU A 21 4.90 1.30 7.93
N SER A 22 3.82 1.74 8.59
CA SER A 22 3.89 2.84 9.56
C SER A 22 4.75 2.49 10.77
N ARG A 23 4.85 1.20 11.06
CA ARG A 23 5.67 0.67 12.17
C ARG A 23 7.09 0.32 11.75
N GLY A 24 7.42 0.44 10.47
CA GLY A 24 8.72 0.04 9.94
C GLY A 24 8.90 -1.46 9.81
N LEU A 25 7.81 -2.23 9.80
CA LEU A 25 7.84 -3.69 9.72
C LEU A 25 7.80 -4.14 8.26
N MET A 26 8.93 -3.97 7.57
CA MET A 26 9.01 -4.19 6.13
C MET A 26 8.72 -5.62 5.70
N VAL A 27 9.25 -6.61 6.44
CA VAL A 27 9.03 -8.02 6.09
C VAL A 27 7.55 -8.37 6.19
N GLU A 28 6.90 -7.91 7.25
CA GLU A 28 5.47 -8.16 7.43
C GLU A 28 4.64 -7.52 6.33
N ALA A 29 4.98 -6.28 5.95
CA ALA A 29 4.31 -5.60 4.85
C ALA A 29 4.48 -6.37 3.54
N LEU A 30 5.71 -6.79 3.23
CA LEU A 30 6.00 -7.49 1.98
C LEU A 30 5.35 -8.87 1.90
N ASN A 31 5.09 -9.51 3.03
CA ASN A 31 4.38 -10.79 3.06
C ASN A 31 2.94 -10.69 2.58
N LEU A 32 2.38 -9.48 2.56
CA LEU A 32 1.02 -9.24 2.07
C LEU A 32 0.97 -8.92 0.58
N VAL A 33 2.13 -8.81 -0.07
CA VAL A 33 2.26 -8.41 -1.46
C VAL A 33 2.50 -9.62 -2.35
N ALA A 34 1.85 -9.66 -3.51
CA ALA A 34 2.07 -10.74 -4.49
C ALA A 34 3.49 -10.66 -5.05
N THR A 35 4.07 -11.81 -5.38
CA THR A 35 5.44 -11.89 -5.89
C THR A 35 5.65 -11.13 -7.19
N ASP A 36 4.62 -11.00 -7.99
CA ASP A 36 4.63 -10.29 -9.28
C ASP A 36 3.89 -8.95 -9.24
N ALA A 37 3.67 -8.42 -8.03
CA ALA A 37 2.97 -7.15 -7.85
C ALA A 37 3.71 -5.99 -8.53
N VAL A 38 2.97 -4.93 -8.82
CA VAL A 38 3.49 -3.74 -9.46
C VAL A 38 3.21 -2.53 -8.58
N LEU A 39 4.22 -1.69 -8.38
CA LEU A 39 4.07 -0.42 -7.70
C LEU A 39 4.43 0.70 -8.67
N ARG A 40 3.53 1.68 -8.81
CA ARG A 40 3.77 2.86 -9.63
C ARG A 40 3.79 4.09 -8.73
N ASP A 41 4.89 4.84 -8.76
CA ASP A 41 5.02 6.05 -7.95
C ASP A 41 4.36 7.27 -8.62
N GLU A 42 4.39 8.42 -7.95
CA GLU A 42 3.75 9.66 -8.43
C GLU A 42 4.40 10.22 -9.69
N ALA A 43 5.64 9.83 -9.98
CA ALA A 43 6.33 10.23 -11.20
C ALA A 43 6.04 9.29 -12.36
N GLY A 44 5.27 8.22 -12.12
CA GLY A 44 4.95 7.23 -13.13
C GLY A 44 5.99 6.11 -13.25
N SER A 45 7.01 6.10 -12.41
CA SER A 45 8.01 5.03 -12.38
C SER A 45 7.41 3.74 -11.85
N GLU A 46 7.68 2.64 -12.51
CA GLU A 46 7.11 1.34 -12.18
C GLU A 46 8.16 0.43 -11.55
N SER A 47 7.79 -0.19 -10.43
CA SER A 47 8.58 -1.23 -9.78
C SER A 47 7.80 -2.53 -9.86
N ARG A 48 8.38 -3.54 -10.48
CA ARG A 48 7.71 -4.83 -10.68
C ARG A 48 8.43 -5.92 -9.90
N GLY A 49 7.64 -6.68 -9.16
CA GLY A 49 8.13 -7.78 -8.33
C GLY A 49 8.52 -7.33 -6.93
N ILE A 50 8.57 -8.29 -6.00
CA ILE A 50 8.79 -8.02 -4.58
C ILE A 50 10.11 -7.32 -4.32
N GLY A 51 11.19 -7.73 -4.98
CA GLY A 51 12.51 -7.12 -4.78
C GLY A 51 12.53 -5.64 -5.13
N ALA A 52 11.95 -5.28 -6.28
CA ALA A 52 11.88 -3.88 -6.72
C ALA A 52 10.97 -3.06 -5.81
N ILE A 53 9.83 -3.65 -5.39
CA ILE A 53 8.90 -2.98 -4.48
C ILE A 53 9.57 -2.76 -3.12
N ALA A 54 10.30 -3.73 -2.62
CA ALA A 54 11.03 -3.60 -1.36
C ALA A 54 11.98 -2.41 -1.39
N ARG A 55 12.72 -2.24 -2.49
CA ARG A 55 13.61 -1.09 -2.65
C ARG A 55 12.84 0.23 -2.68
N SER A 56 11.70 0.26 -3.34
CA SER A 56 10.85 1.45 -3.41
C SER A 56 10.28 1.84 -2.04
N LEU A 57 10.14 0.88 -1.12
CA LEU A 57 9.59 1.12 0.21
C LEU A 57 10.66 1.47 1.25
N LEU A 58 11.96 1.41 0.89
CA LEU A 58 13.04 1.74 1.83
C LEU A 58 12.88 3.11 2.54
N PRO A 59 12.37 4.16 1.89
CA PRO A 59 12.14 5.42 2.59
C PRO A 59 11.18 5.33 3.78
N TYR A 60 10.37 4.28 3.83
CA TYR A 60 9.39 4.07 4.91
C TYR A 60 9.86 3.08 5.97
N ARG A 61 11.12 2.66 5.93
CA ARG A 61 11.67 1.66 6.87
C ARG A 61 11.72 2.12 8.32
N GLU A 62 11.70 3.42 8.55
CA GLU A 62 11.71 3.96 9.91
C GLU A 62 10.29 4.05 10.44
N PRO A 63 10.03 3.60 11.69
CA PRO A 63 8.71 3.77 12.30
C PRO A 63 8.29 5.23 12.27
N GLY A 64 7.05 5.48 11.88
CA GLY A 64 6.52 6.83 11.80
C GLY A 64 6.90 7.61 10.54
N ALA A 65 7.65 7.01 9.60
CA ALA A 65 7.99 7.68 8.35
C ALA A 65 6.75 8.01 7.51
N LEU A 66 5.71 7.23 7.64
CA LEU A 66 4.41 7.54 7.06
C LEU A 66 3.30 7.38 8.09
N ALA A 67 2.22 8.11 7.94
CA ALA A 67 1.05 8.03 8.79
C ALA A 67 -0.20 7.97 7.93
N VAL A 68 -1.03 6.95 8.16
CA VAL A 68 -2.28 6.78 7.43
C VAL A 68 -3.31 7.73 8.00
N GLU A 69 -3.98 8.48 7.12
CA GLU A 69 -5.05 9.39 7.50
C GLU A 69 -6.42 8.77 7.28
N GLN A 70 -6.60 8.01 6.20
CA GLN A 70 -7.90 7.46 5.85
C GLN A 70 -7.75 6.27 4.92
N VAL A 71 -8.62 5.27 5.10
CA VAL A 71 -8.75 4.14 4.20
C VAL A 71 -10.16 4.16 3.64
N GLU A 72 -10.28 4.22 2.32
CA GLU A 72 -11.56 4.31 1.63
C GLU A 72 -11.71 3.21 0.59
N GLY A 73 -12.96 2.88 0.30
CA GLY A 73 -13.28 1.99 -0.79
C GLY A 73 -13.64 0.59 -0.34
N GLU A 74 -14.39 -0.05 -1.20
CA GLU A 74 -14.83 -1.43 -1.04
C GLU A 74 -14.57 -2.16 -2.34
N GLY A 75 -14.42 -3.48 -2.25
CA GLY A 75 -14.20 -4.30 -3.42
C GLY A 75 -12.73 -4.50 -3.72
N PRO A 76 -12.38 -4.77 -4.98
CA PRO A 76 -11.01 -5.14 -5.34
C PRO A 76 -10.01 -3.98 -5.30
N GLU A 77 -10.50 -2.75 -5.26
CA GLU A 77 -9.63 -1.58 -5.20
C GLU A 77 -9.93 -0.75 -3.95
N VAL A 78 -8.88 -0.47 -3.18
CA VAL A 78 -8.96 0.29 -1.94
C VAL A 78 -8.06 1.51 -2.06
N HIS A 79 -8.52 2.65 -1.57
CA HIS A 79 -7.76 3.89 -1.59
C HIS A 79 -7.30 4.24 -0.19
N VAL A 80 -6.04 4.65 -0.06
CA VAL A 80 -5.46 5.05 1.22
C VAL A 80 -4.89 6.45 1.09
N LEU A 81 -5.29 7.31 2.02
CA LEU A 81 -4.71 8.64 2.16
C LEU A 81 -3.67 8.58 3.27
N PHE A 82 -2.45 8.98 2.98
CA PHE A 82 -1.38 8.99 3.96
C PHE A 82 -0.46 10.18 3.74
N ARG A 83 0.32 10.48 4.77
CA ARG A 83 1.33 11.54 4.72
C ARG A 83 2.69 11.02 5.13
N THR A 84 3.74 11.69 4.66
CA THR A 84 5.11 11.36 5.01
C THR A 84 5.70 12.45 5.91
N ASN A 85 6.65 12.06 6.76
CA ASN A 85 7.25 12.96 7.75
C ASN A 85 8.45 13.78 7.25
N LYS A 86 9.36 13.14 6.51
CA LYS A 86 10.63 13.81 6.13
C LYS A 86 10.45 14.96 5.16
N LYS A 87 9.52 14.81 4.23
CA LYS A 87 9.04 15.90 3.39
C LYS A 87 7.53 15.84 3.53
N PRO A 88 6.92 16.74 4.32
CA PRO A 88 5.49 16.64 4.58
C PRO A 88 4.70 16.71 3.29
N ARG A 89 4.28 15.57 2.81
CA ARG A 89 3.49 15.43 1.59
C ARG A 89 2.36 14.46 1.85
N ARG A 90 1.25 14.72 1.21
CA ARG A 90 0.11 13.83 1.24
C ARG A 90 0.03 13.05 -0.06
N TYR A 91 -0.29 11.79 0.08
CA TYR A 91 -0.44 10.88 -1.05
C TYR A 91 -1.75 10.15 -0.96
N ARG A 92 -2.26 9.80 -2.12
CA ARG A 92 -3.35 8.86 -2.24
C ARG A 92 -2.83 7.64 -2.99
N SER A 93 -2.99 6.47 -2.41
CA SER A 93 -2.64 5.23 -3.09
C SER A 93 -3.91 4.49 -3.48
N SER A 94 -3.90 3.94 -4.70
CA SER A 94 -4.95 3.06 -5.19
C SER A 94 -4.36 1.66 -5.22
N ILE A 95 -4.97 0.75 -4.46
CA ILE A 95 -4.42 -0.58 -4.23
C ILE A 95 -5.41 -1.63 -4.71
N SER A 96 -4.98 -2.51 -5.60
CA SER A 96 -5.79 -3.64 -6.00
C SER A 96 -5.32 -4.90 -5.27
N VAL A 97 -6.30 -5.70 -4.85
CA VAL A 97 -6.07 -6.94 -4.13
C VAL A 97 -6.67 -8.08 -4.94
N GLU A 98 -5.87 -9.12 -5.16
CA GLU A 98 -6.30 -10.34 -5.85
C GLU A 98 -5.80 -11.54 -5.08
N LYS A 99 -6.65 -12.55 -4.92
CA LYS A 99 -6.29 -13.82 -4.28
C LYS A 99 -5.66 -13.65 -2.90
N GLY A 100 -6.17 -12.69 -2.13
CA GLY A 100 -5.69 -12.44 -0.77
C GLY A 100 -4.33 -11.77 -0.68
N ARG A 101 -3.85 -11.16 -1.77
CA ARG A 101 -2.57 -10.44 -1.78
C ARG A 101 -2.70 -9.12 -2.54
N ILE A 102 -1.85 -8.17 -2.17
CA ILE A 102 -1.78 -6.88 -2.87
C ILE A 102 -1.13 -7.11 -4.22
N GLN A 103 -1.85 -6.79 -5.29
CA GLN A 103 -1.39 -7.01 -6.67
C GLN A 103 -0.82 -5.76 -7.30
N SER A 104 -1.37 -4.59 -7.00
CA SER A 104 -0.83 -3.34 -7.51
C SER A 104 -1.03 -2.20 -6.54
N VAL A 105 -0.10 -1.26 -6.56
CA VAL A 105 -0.17 -0.01 -5.79
C VAL A 105 0.18 1.13 -6.73
N ARG A 106 -0.69 2.14 -6.79
CA ARG A 106 -0.43 3.34 -7.57
C ARG A 106 -0.50 4.54 -6.66
N LEU A 107 0.58 5.32 -6.62
CA LEU A 107 0.66 6.52 -5.79
C LEU A 107 0.35 7.76 -6.60
N GLU A 108 -0.48 8.64 -6.02
CA GLU A 108 -0.77 9.95 -6.56
C GLU A 108 -0.49 10.98 -5.46
N ARG A 109 0.17 12.05 -5.84
CA ARG A 109 0.42 13.14 -4.90
C ARG A 109 -0.81 14.02 -4.81
N THR A 110 -1.30 14.26 -3.60
CA THR A 110 -2.39 15.19 -3.39
C THR A 110 -1.84 16.56 -3.01
N ALA A 111 -2.52 17.59 -3.48
CA ALA A 111 -2.11 18.96 -3.19
C ALA A 111 -2.34 19.32 -1.72
#